data_7a98df2885594f14e339d7a1450f7ae0
#
_entry.id   7a98df2885594f14e339d7a1450f7ae0
#
_cell.length_a   1.000
_cell.length_b   1.000
_cell.length_c   1.000
_cell.angle_alpha   90.00
_cell.angle_beta   90.00
_cell.angle_gamma   90.00
#
_symmetry.space_group_name_H-M   'P 1'
#
loop_
_entity.id
_entity.type
_entity.pdbx_description
1 polymer ?
#
loop_
_entity_poly.entity_id
_entity_poly.type
_entity_poly.pdbx_seq_one_letter_code
_entity_poly.pdbx_strand_id
1 'polypeptide(L)'
;MSTALLLGYGLHQPSFRHRMRSLVAPLEAAGWTVRAEQFPSGRYGLRTWERRALLRWADVVVLHQIKLSGPEARLMAALSHRRVFDVDDAIYVRKPRRLGDPVNDSIWRRRKFAATCRWVDTVAAGNDVLAGIARPAAHDIVVLPTSIDTAAYGASTVTESDPPTISWIGSPENLIYLEMIRPALARLAQRHPTMKVRVICSVFPDWSEINVERVTWSAQTEAASLAGSHIGIMPLTDDEWARGKCAFKLLQYMAAWLPCVASPVGANVEAVIDGVNGFHARTVDDWEKNLERLIVSPELRARFGANGHAHVERRYAMRAYQANYTALLTRLAAQGQ
;
A
#
# COMPACT_ATOMS: atom_id res chain seq x y z
N MET A 1 1.24 -30.19 12.54
CA MET A 1 0.96 -29.39 11.34
C MET A 1 0.41 -28.06 11.83
N SER A 2 1.10 -26.97 11.56
CA SER A 2 0.69 -25.67 12.10
C SER A 2 -0.48 -25.08 11.31
N THR A 3 -1.29 -24.27 11.98
CA THR A 3 -2.52 -23.69 11.43
C THR A 3 -2.51 -22.17 11.50
N ALA A 4 -2.87 -21.49 10.42
CA ALA A 4 -2.94 -20.04 10.34
C ALA A 4 -4.33 -19.55 9.90
N LEU A 5 -4.83 -18.53 10.59
CA LEU A 5 -6.07 -17.85 10.26
C LEU A 5 -5.80 -16.40 9.89
N LEU A 6 -6.04 -16.04 8.63
CA LEU A 6 -5.86 -14.69 8.10
C LEU A 6 -7.21 -13.97 8.05
N LEU A 7 -7.40 -12.95 8.89
CA LEU A 7 -8.65 -12.21 9.01
C LEU A 7 -8.54 -10.80 8.43
N GLY A 8 -9.51 -10.39 7.61
CA GLY A 8 -9.62 -9.02 7.08
C GLY A 8 -11.06 -8.57 6.88
N TYR A 9 -11.30 -7.27 6.75
CA TYR A 9 -12.66 -6.77 6.47
C TYR A 9 -13.12 -6.99 5.03
N GLY A 10 -12.20 -7.14 4.08
CA GLY A 10 -12.51 -7.38 2.67
C GLY A 10 -11.42 -8.19 1.99
N LEU A 11 -11.72 -9.44 1.66
CA LEU A 11 -10.75 -10.38 1.07
C LEU A 11 -10.30 -10.00 -0.35
N HIS A 12 -11.08 -9.16 -1.04
CA HIS A 12 -10.79 -8.67 -2.39
C HIS A 12 -10.07 -7.30 -2.40
N GLN A 13 -9.92 -6.67 -1.23
CA GLN A 13 -9.20 -5.40 -1.14
C GLN A 13 -7.73 -5.56 -1.56
N PRO A 14 -7.15 -4.60 -2.30
CA PRO A 14 -5.76 -4.69 -2.75
C PRO A 14 -4.77 -4.98 -1.62
N SER A 15 -4.91 -4.30 -0.48
CA SER A 15 -4.06 -4.50 0.69
C SER A 15 -4.12 -5.95 1.21
N PHE A 16 -5.32 -6.52 1.40
CA PHE A 16 -5.46 -7.93 1.82
C PHE A 16 -4.89 -8.89 0.78
N ARG A 17 -5.12 -8.62 -0.50
CA ARG A 17 -4.61 -9.44 -1.60
C ARG A 17 -3.07 -9.50 -1.60
N HIS A 18 -2.42 -8.34 -1.51
CA HIS A 18 -0.96 -8.25 -1.58
C HIS A 18 -0.26 -8.67 -0.28
N ARG A 19 -0.87 -8.45 0.89
CA ARG A 19 -0.24 -8.76 2.16
C ARG A 19 -0.64 -10.10 2.75
N MET A 20 -1.90 -10.51 2.62
CA MET A 20 -2.41 -11.74 3.27
C MET A 20 -2.58 -12.88 2.29
N ARG A 21 -3.31 -12.66 1.19
CA ARG A 21 -3.56 -13.75 0.24
C ARG A 21 -2.27 -14.26 -0.42
N SER A 22 -1.29 -13.39 -0.63
CA SER A 22 0.03 -13.76 -1.14
C SER A 22 0.81 -14.72 -0.24
N LEU A 23 0.43 -14.83 1.04
CA LEU A 23 1.07 -15.73 2.01
C LEU A 23 0.50 -17.16 1.97
N VAL A 24 -0.67 -17.38 1.38
CA VAL A 24 -1.36 -18.68 1.44
C VAL A 24 -0.49 -19.78 0.85
N ALA A 25 -0.14 -19.68 -0.43
CA ALA A 25 0.67 -20.71 -1.10
C ALA A 25 2.06 -20.93 -0.45
N PRO A 26 2.84 -19.90 -0.07
CA PRO A 26 4.09 -20.11 0.65
C PRO A 26 3.94 -20.80 2.01
N LEU A 27 2.90 -20.48 2.76
CA LEU A 27 2.63 -21.14 4.05
C LEU A 27 2.23 -22.60 3.85
N GLU A 28 1.35 -22.89 2.88
CA GLU A 28 0.97 -24.27 2.53
C GLU A 28 2.18 -25.09 2.07
N ALA A 29 3.06 -24.51 1.25
CA ALA A 29 4.32 -25.14 0.85
C ALA A 29 5.27 -25.39 2.05
N ALA A 30 5.17 -24.58 3.10
CA ALA A 30 5.90 -24.78 4.36
C ALA A 30 5.19 -25.74 5.34
N GLY A 31 4.12 -26.43 4.92
CA GLY A 31 3.42 -27.44 5.71
C GLY A 31 2.33 -26.88 6.65
N TRP A 32 1.86 -25.66 6.42
CA TRP A 32 0.76 -25.05 7.17
C TRP A 32 -0.61 -25.37 6.56
N THR A 33 -1.63 -25.42 7.41
CA THR A 33 -3.04 -25.33 6.96
C THR A 33 -3.49 -23.88 7.14
N VAL A 34 -3.89 -23.22 6.03
CA VAL A 34 -4.24 -21.80 6.03
C VAL A 34 -5.71 -21.58 5.74
N ARG A 35 -6.35 -20.71 6.49
CA ARG A 35 -7.69 -20.20 6.19
C ARG A 35 -7.67 -18.68 6.12
N ALA A 36 -8.28 -18.12 5.07
CA ALA A 36 -8.48 -16.68 4.90
C ALA A 36 -9.97 -16.38 4.99
N GLU A 37 -10.38 -15.62 6.01
CA GLU A 37 -11.78 -15.39 6.34
C GLU A 37 -12.09 -13.90 6.47
N GLN A 38 -13.31 -13.54 6.07
CA GLN A 38 -13.79 -12.19 6.30
C GLN A 38 -14.19 -12.00 7.77
N PHE A 39 -13.64 -10.95 8.38
CA PHE A 39 -14.04 -10.54 9.72
C PHE A 39 -15.23 -9.58 9.62
N PRO A 40 -16.38 -9.85 10.28
CA PRO A 40 -17.57 -9.01 10.13
C PRO A 40 -17.37 -7.61 10.69
N SER A 41 -18.00 -6.64 10.06
CA SER A 41 -18.14 -5.29 10.60
C SER A 41 -19.31 -5.22 11.61
N GLY A 42 -19.23 -4.34 12.60
CA GLY A 42 -20.28 -4.18 13.62
C GLY A 42 -20.28 -5.27 14.71
N ARG A 43 -21.34 -5.30 15.54
CA ARG A 43 -21.58 -6.30 16.61
C ARG A 43 -20.35 -6.62 17.48
N TYR A 44 -19.69 -5.60 18.00
CA TYR A 44 -18.45 -5.71 18.78
C TYR A 44 -18.57 -6.75 19.91
N GLY A 45 -17.60 -7.66 19.98
CA GLY A 45 -17.59 -8.79 20.92
C GLY A 45 -18.34 -10.01 20.39
N LEU A 46 -19.58 -9.88 19.93
CA LEU A 46 -20.34 -11.00 19.38
C LEU A 46 -19.67 -11.63 18.16
N ARG A 47 -19.21 -10.80 17.22
CA ARG A 47 -18.49 -11.27 16.03
C ARG A 47 -17.23 -12.07 16.34
N THR A 48 -16.52 -11.75 17.41
CA THR A 48 -15.37 -12.51 17.89
C THR A 48 -15.81 -13.83 18.53
N TRP A 49 -16.87 -13.80 19.34
CA TRP A 49 -17.43 -15.00 19.98
C TRP A 49 -17.98 -15.99 18.96
N GLU A 50 -18.70 -15.54 17.93
CA GLU A 50 -19.23 -16.38 16.85
C GLU A 50 -18.12 -17.15 16.13
N ARG A 51 -16.89 -16.64 16.12
CA ARG A 51 -15.69 -17.28 15.52
C ARG A 51 -14.83 -18.06 16.48
N ARG A 52 -15.25 -18.25 17.73
CA ARG A 52 -14.43 -18.90 18.77
C ARG A 52 -13.85 -20.27 18.39
N ALA A 53 -14.61 -21.09 17.65
CA ALA A 53 -14.13 -22.38 17.18
C ALA A 53 -12.96 -22.22 16.18
N LEU A 54 -13.07 -21.25 15.25
CA LEU A 54 -12.05 -20.96 14.25
C LEU A 54 -10.80 -20.30 14.90
N LEU A 55 -11.01 -19.42 15.89
CA LEU A 55 -9.92 -18.78 16.64
C LEU A 55 -9.12 -19.80 17.47
N ARG A 56 -9.81 -20.78 18.06
CA ARG A 56 -9.15 -21.87 18.82
C ARG A 56 -8.49 -22.91 17.93
N TRP A 57 -8.96 -23.06 16.70
CA TRP A 57 -8.37 -23.96 15.72
C TRP A 57 -6.99 -23.47 15.25
N ALA A 58 -6.78 -22.14 15.17
CA ALA A 58 -5.56 -21.59 14.62
C ALA A 58 -4.45 -21.45 15.67
N ASP A 59 -3.26 -21.97 15.38
CA ASP A 59 -2.06 -21.70 16.18
C ASP A 59 -1.70 -20.22 16.14
N VAL A 60 -1.86 -19.58 14.96
CA VAL A 60 -1.64 -18.14 14.79
C VAL A 60 -2.81 -17.48 14.05
N VAL A 61 -3.34 -16.41 14.61
CA VAL A 61 -4.35 -15.54 14.01
C VAL A 61 -3.72 -14.23 13.56
N VAL A 62 -3.88 -13.89 12.29
CA VAL A 62 -3.45 -12.59 11.73
C VAL A 62 -4.65 -11.68 11.54
N LEU A 63 -4.62 -10.52 12.16
CA LEU A 63 -5.66 -9.47 12.07
C LEU A 63 -5.18 -8.38 11.10
N HIS A 64 -5.56 -8.46 9.84
CA HIS A 64 -5.18 -7.45 8.85
C HIS A 64 -6.12 -6.24 8.91
N GLN A 65 -5.57 -5.08 9.31
CA GLN A 65 -6.28 -3.80 9.45
C GLN A 65 -7.51 -3.82 10.39
N ILE A 66 -7.67 -4.85 11.22
CA ILE A 66 -8.81 -4.98 12.13
C ILE A 66 -8.50 -4.30 13.47
N LYS A 67 -9.28 -3.26 13.80
CA LYS A 67 -9.23 -2.59 15.10
C LYS A 67 -10.29 -3.14 16.04
N LEU A 68 -9.88 -3.61 17.20
CA LEU A 68 -10.73 -4.16 18.23
C LEU A 68 -10.93 -3.15 19.37
N SER A 69 -12.10 -3.12 19.98
CA SER A 69 -12.28 -2.44 21.26
C SER A 69 -11.51 -3.17 22.37
N GLY A 70 -11.23 -2.52 23.51
CA GLY A 70 -10.47 -3.15 24.59
C GLY A 70 -11.06 -4.49 25.05
N PRO A 71 -12.38 -4.55 25.39
CA PRO A 71 -13.03 -5.82 25.73
C PRO A 71 -12.98 -6.87 24.64
N GLU A 72 -13.16 -6.46 23.37
CA GLU A 72 -13.09 -7.36 22.22
C GLU A 72 -11.66 -7.90 21.99
N ALA A 73 -10.64 -7.05 22.16
CA ALA A 73 -9.24 -7.46 22.05
C ALA A 73 -8.86 -8.47 23.16
N ARG A 74 -9.36 -8.28 24.39
CA ARG A 74 -9.19 -9.27 25.46
C ARG A 74 -9.89 -10.58 25.13
N LEU A 75 -11.11 -10.53 24.60
CA LEU A 75 -11.85 -11.73 24.19
C LEU A 75 -11.11 -12.47 23.07
N MET A 76 -10.60 -11.73 22.07
CA MET A 76 -9.77 -12.30 20.99
C MET A 76 -8.54 -13.01 21.57
N ALA A 77 -7.85 -12.37 22.51
CA ALA A 77 -6.68 -12.95 23.18
C ALA A 77 -7.02 -14.22 23.99
N ALA A 78 -8.17 -14.25 24.66
CA ALA A 78 -8.63 -15.41 25.42
C ALA A 78 -9.07 -16.60 24.55
N LEU A 79 -9.42 -16.35 23.27
CA LEU A 79 -9.94 -17.36 22.36
C LEU A 79 -8.92 -17.84 21.31
N SER A 80 -7.74 -17.25 21.25
CA SER A 80 -6.70 -17.58 20.26
C SER A 80 -5.34 -17.83 20.94
N HIS A 81 -4.50 -18.68 20.34
CA HIS A 81 -3.18 -19.02 20.87
C HIS A 81 -2.19 -17.87 20.65
N ARG A 82 -1.87 -17.53 19.41
CA ARG A 82 -0.98 -16.43 19.02
C ARG A 82 -1.66 -15.49 18.05
N ARG A 83 -1.28 -14.22 18.10
CA ARG A 83 -1.93 -13.14 17.33
C ARG A 83 -0.90 -12.22 16.72
N VAL A 84 -1.12 -11.88 15.47
CA VAL A 84 -0.39 -10.81 14.76
C VAL A 84 -1.38 -9.73 14.35
N PHE A 85 -1.06 -8.48 14.58
CA PHE A 85 -1.79 -7.35 14.00
C PHE A 85 -1.00 -6.80 12.83
N ASP A 86 -1.49 -7.03 11.62
CA ASP A 86 -0.89 -6.53 10.39
C ASP A 86 -1.54 -5.20 10.00
N VAL A 87 -0.71 -4.16 9.80
CA VAL A 87 -1.18 -2.80 9.50
C VAL A 87 -0.28 -2.13 8.46
N ASP A 88 -0.89 -1.70 7.34
CA ASP A 88 -0.24 -1.05 6.21
C ASP A 88 -0.88 0.30 5.80
N ASP A 89 -1.78 0.83 6.63
CA ASP A 89 -2.39 2.15 6.44
C ASP A 89 -2.69 2.81 7.80
N ALA A 90 -2.84 4.13 7.84
CA ALA A 90 -3.09 4.91 9.06
C ALA A 90 -4.51 4.75 9.60
N ILE A 91 -4.97 3.51 9.81
CA ILE A 91 -6.34 3.21 10.20
C ILE A 91 -6.76 3.79 11.57
N TYR A 92 -5.82 4.25 12.37
CA TYR A 92 -6.04 4.91 13.67
C TYR A 92 -6.59 6.34 13.56
N VAL A 93 -6.50 6.96 12.36
CA VAL A 93 -7.14 8.23 12.02
C VAL A 93 -8.17 8.04 10.91
N ARG A 94 -8.85 9.11 10.52
CA ARG A 94 -9.71 9.13 9.33
C ARG A 94 -9.02 9.93 8.23
N LYS A 95 -9.12 9.41 7.02
CA LYS A 95 -8.72 10.07 5.81
C LYS A 95 -9.44 11.44 5.64
N PRO A 96 -8.74 12.49 5.18
CA PRO A 96 -9.36 13.73 4.74
C PRO A 96 -10.38 13.46 3.60
N ARG A 97 -11.48 14.18 3.59
CA ARG A 97 -12.49 14.07 2.52
C ARG A 97 -12.22 15.01 1.35
N ARG A 98 -11.60 16.16 1.63
CA ARG A 98 -11.23 17.19 0.66
C ARG A 98 -9.80 17.63 0.92
N LEU A 99 -9.16 18.21 -0.09
CA LEU A 99 -7.87 18.89 0.08
C LEU A 99 -8.01 20.01 1.12
N GLY A 100 -7.04 20.08 2.05
CA GLY A 100 -7.02 21.06 3.11
C GLY A 100 -7.89 20.72 4.32
N ASP A 101 -8.72 19.67 4.24
CA ASP A 101 -9.44 19.20 5.43
C ASP A 101 -8.41 18.67 6.45
N PRO A 102 -8.59 18.97 7.74
CA PRO A 102 -7.77 18.37 8.78
C PRO A 102 -8.00 16.86 8.81
N VAL A 103 -6.92 16.11 9.10
CA VAL A 103 -7.05 14.70 9.43
C VAL A 103 -7.99 14.56 10.63
N ASN A 104 -9.08 13.83 10.46
CA ASN A 104 -10.04 13.66 11.55
C ASN A 104 -9.45 12.72 12.60
N ASP A 105 -8.94 13.31 13.67
CA ASP A 105 -8.40 12.60 14.83
C ASP A 105 -9.57 12.11 15.72
N SER A 106 -9.80 10.81 15.66
CA SER A 106 -10.82 10.15 16.44
C SER A 106 -10.18 9.40 17.61
N ILE A 107 -10.34 9.89 18.82
CA ILE A 107 -9.87 9.24 20.05
C ILE A 107 -10.31 7.77 20.15
N TRP A 108 -11.51 7.45 19.65
CA TRP A 108 -12.02 6.08 19.63
C TRP A 108 -11.26 5.19 18.65
N ARG A 109 -10.82 5.72 17.50
CA ARG A 109 -9.99 4.97 16.55
C ARG A 109 -8.61 4.71 17.14
N ARG A 110 -7.98 5.71 17.74
CA ARG A 110 -6.68 5.58 18.42
C ARG A 110 -6.76 4.58 19.57
N ARG A 111 -7.80 4.67 20.41
CA ARG A 111 -8.00 3.72 21.51
C ARG A 111 -8.17 2.28 21.02
N LYS A 112 -8.94 2.05 19.95
CA LYS A 112 -9.09 0.72 19.35
C LYS A 112 -7.78 0.21 18.73
N PHE A 113 -7.05 1.08 18.05
CA PHE A 113 -5.74 0.73 17.51
C PHE A 113 -4.78 0.32 18.63
N ALA A 114 -4.62 1.15 19.64
CA ALA A 114 -3.77 0.86 20.81
C ALA A 114 -4.22 -0.39 21.57
N ALA A 115 -5.53 -0.61 21.72
CA ALA A 115 -6.05 -1.84 22.34
C ALA A 115 -5.69 -3.07 21.51
N THR A 116 -5.79 -3.00 20.17
CA THR A 116 -5.39 -4.11 19.32
C THR A 116 -3.89 -4.38 19.45
N CYS A 117 -3.04 -3.33 19.37
CA CYS A 117 -1.58 -3.47 19.56
C CYS A 117 -1.22 -4.11 20.89
N ARG A 118 -1.92 -3.77 21.99
CA ARG A 118 -1.65 -4.29 23.34
C ARG A 118 -1.99 -5.76 23.50
N TRP A 119 -2.99 -6.26 22.78
CA TRP A 119 -3.51 -7.61 22.99
C TRP A 119 -3.08 -8.62 21.91
N VAL A 120 -2.17 -8.22 21.02
CA VAL A 120 -1.50 -9.12 20.09
C VAL A 120 -0.07 -9.42 20.56
N ASP A 121 0.49 -10.52 20.09
CA ASP A 121 1.87 -10.93 20.41
C ASP A 121 2.87 -10.09 19.62
N THR A 122 2.58 -9.80 18.34
CA THR A 122 3.43 -8.99 17.47
C THR A 122 2.58 -8.07 16.58
N VAL A 123 3.05 -6.84 16.36
CA VAL A 123 2.54 -5.94 15.33
C VAL A 123 3.44 -6.02 14.10
N ALA A 124 2.89 -6.41 12.96
CA ALA A 124 3.54 -6.37 11.65
C ALA A 124 3.19 -5.04 10.96
N ALA A 125 4.06 -4.07 11.06
CA ALA A 125 3.86 -2.73 10.50
C ALA A 125 4.41 -2.64 9.07
N GLY A 126 3.67 -2.01 8.16
CA GLY A 126 4.06 -1.84 6.77
C GLY A 126 5.13 -0.77 6.53
N ASN A 127 5.40 0.09 7.52
CA ASN A 127 6.46 1.09 7.50
C ASN A 127 6.83 1.56 8.92
N ASP A 128 7.92 2.32 9.03
CA ASP A 128 8.45 2.80 10.31
C ASP A 128 7.52 3.82 11.00
N VAL A 129 6.73 4.59 10.26
CA VAL A 129 5.73 5.52 10.83
C VAL A 129 4.67 4.73 11.59
N LEU A 130 4.12 3.69 10.98
CA LEU A 130 3.12 2.81 11.61
C LEU A 130 3.72 2.05 12.81
N ALA A 131 4.96 1.60 12.70
CA ALA A 131 5.69 0.97 13.81
C ALA A 131 5.86 1.95 14.98
N GLY A 132 6.24 3.21 14.71
CA GLY A 132 6.35 4.27 15.71
C GLY A 132 5.04 4.56 16.44
N ILE A 133 3.93 4.59 15.72
CA ILE A 133 2.58 4.78 16.30
C ILE A 133 2.13 3.57 17.15
N ALA A 134 2.51 2.37 16.75
CA ALA A 134 2.16 1.15 17.51
C ALA A 134 3.03 0.97 18.78
N ARG A 135 4.27 1.44 18.77
CA ARG A 135 5.30 1.22 19.81
C ARG A 135 4.84 1.46 21.25
N PRO A 136 4.09 2.53 21.58
CA PRO A 136 3.66 2.77 22.97
C PRO A 136 2.71 1.70 23.54
N ALA A 137 2.13 0.85 22.69
CA ALA A 137 1.14 -0.14 23.10
C ALA A 137 1.50 -1.58 22.73
N ALA A 138 2.41 -1.80 21.80
CA ALA A 138 2.78 -3.12 21.32
C ALA A 138 3.88 -3.78 22.18
N HIS A 139 3.83 -5.10 22.30
CA HIS A 139 4.86 -5.91 22.98
C HIS A 139 6.06 -6.19 22.07
N ASP A 140 5.78 -6.57 20.83
CA ASP A 140 6.79 -6.84 19.81
C ASP A 140 6.34 -6.20 18.49
N ILE A 141 7.30 -5.67 17.70
CA ILE A 141 7.04 -5.01 16.43
C ILE A 141 8.06 -5.48 15.41
N VAL A 142 7.56 -5.88 14.25
CA VAL A 142 8.38 -6.10 13.06
C VAL A 142 7.92 -5.16 11.96
N VAL A 143 8.87 -4.57 11.22
CA VAL A 143 8.55 -3.79 10.03
C VAL A 143 8.64 -4.73 8.83
N LEU A 144 7.50 -4.97 8.20
CA LEU A 144 7.35 -5.77 6.99
C LEU A 144 6.74 -4.90 5.89
N PRO A 145 7.58 -4.21 5.09
CA PRO A 145 7.10 -3.34 4.03
C PRO A 145 6.14 -4.08 3.07
N THR A 146 5.17 -3.35 2.55
CA THR A 146 4.32 -3.89 1.47
C THR A 146 5.21 -4.23 0.29
N SER A 147 5.00 -5.39 -0.29
CA SER A 147 5.84 -5.98 -1.34
C SER A 147 5.08 -6.13 -2.65
N ILE A 148 5.80 -6.38 -3.71
CA ILE A 148 5.24 -6.56 -5.05
C ILE A 148 5.90 -7.75 -5.75
N ASP A 149 5.12 -8.45 -6.56
CA ASP A 149 5.62 -9.45 -7.50
C ASP A 149 6.00 -8.71 -8.80
N THR A 150 7.28 -8.45 -8.96
CA THR A 150 7.81 -7.74 -10.14
C THR A 150 7.67 -8.54 -11.42
N ALA A 151 7.63 -9.88 -11.33
CA ALA A 151 7.44 -10.75 -12.50
C ALA A 151 6.06 -10.57 -13.17
N ALA A 152 5.08 -10.05 -12.41
CA ALA A 152 3.76 -9.73 -12.96
C ALA A 152 3.76 -8.46 -13.84
N TYR A 153 4.85 -7.66 -13.81
CA TYR A 153 4.97 -6.39 -14.53
C TYR A 153 6.03 -6.51 -15.62
N GLY A 154 5.63 -6.35 -16.87
CA GLY A 154 6.56 -6.22 -18.00
C GLY A 154 7.24 -4.85 -18.03
N ALA A 155 8.42 -4.77 -18.65
CA ALA A 155 9.02 -3.50 -18.97
C ALA A 155 8.07 -2.69 -19.87
N SER A 156 8.06 -1.36 -19.70
CA SER A 156 7.28 -0.48 -20.59
C SER A 156 7.78 -0.62 -22.03
N THR A 157 6.84 -0.80 -22.95
CA THR A 157 7.12 -0.98 -24.39
C THR A 157 7.01 0.33 -25.17
N VAL A 158 7.12 1.49 -24.49
CA VAL A 158 7.04 2.81 -25.14
C VAL A 158 8.23 3.07 -26.06
N THR A 159 7.97 3.71 -27.17
CA THR A 159 8.96 4.23 -28.09
C THR A 159 9.12 5.73 -27.91
N GLU A 160 10.20 6.33 -28.44
CA GLU A 160 10.40 7.78 -28.39
C GLU A 160 9.32 8.59 -29.16
N SER A 161 8.69 7.96 -30.14
CA SER A 161 7.61 8.57 -30.91
C SER A 161 6.25 8.54 -30.23
N ASP A 162 6.11 7.79 -29.13
CA ASP A 162 4.85 7.72 -28.41
C ASP A 162 4.59 9.01 -27.63
N PRO A 163 3.33 9.49 -27.57
CA PRO A 163 2.99 10.64 -26.75
C PRO A 163 3.34 10.45 -25.30
N PRO A 164 4.03 11.42 -24.63
CA PRO A 164 4.36 11.30 -23.21
C PRO A 164 3.14 10.99 -22.38
N THR A 165 3.14 9.86 -21.67
CA THR A 165 2.02 9.39 -20.86
C THR A 165 2.42 9.35 -19.40
N ILE A 166 1.81 10.23 -18.60
CA ILE A 166 1.96 10.29 -17.14
C ILE A 166 0.84 9.47 -16.51
N SER A 167 1.17 8.46 -15.70
CA SER A 167 0.19 7.53 -15.15
C SER A 167 -0.02 7.70 -13.67
N TRP A 168 -1.28 7.68 -13.27
CA TRP A 168 -1.73 7.58 -11.90
C TRP A 168 -2.70 6.39 -11.75
N ILE A 169 -2.43 5.51 -10.77
CA ILE A 169 -3.32 4.40 -10.40
C ILE A 169 -3.82 4.59 -8.96
N GLY A 170 -5.11 4.36 -8.72
CA GLY A 170 -5.62 4.48 -7.35
C GLY A 170 -7.12 4.29 -7.22
N SER A 171 -7.58 4.32 -5.96
CA SER A 171 -9.01 4.31 -5.64
C SER A 171 -9.62 5.72 -5.79
N PRO A 172 -10.94 5.82 -6.04
CA PRO A 172 -11.64 7.09 -6.23
C PRO A 172 -11.37 8.13 -5.15
N GLU A 173 -11.28 7.66 -3.92
CA GLU A 173 -11.06 8.55 -2.78
C GLU A 173 -9.66 9.20 -2.78
N ASN A 174 -8.73 8.71 -3.55
CA ASN A 174 -7.38 9.27 -3.66
C ASN A 174 -7.23 10.26 -4.83
N LEU A 175 -8.27 10.47 -5.66
CA LEU A 175 -8.29 11.49 -6.71
C LEU A 175 -8.05 12.90 -6.17
N ILE A 176 -8.43 13.16 -4.91
CA ILE A 176 -8.16 14.45 -4.25
C ILE A 176 -6.68 14.83 -4.28
N TYR A 177 -5.77 13.85 -4.23
CA TYR A 177 -4.34 14.12 -4.30
C TYR A 177 -3.89 14.47 -5.73
N LEU A 178 -4.56 13.95 -6.75
CA LEU A 178 -4.26 14.28 -8.13
C LEU A 178 -4.66 15.73 -8.46
N GLU A 179 -5.73 16.24 -7.84
CA GLU A 179 -6.14 17.64 -7.96
C GLU A 179 -5.08 18.63 -7.44
N MET A 180 -4.24 18.25 -6.48
CA MET A 180 -3.15 19.11 -5.97
C MET A 180 -2.17 19.52 -7.06
N ILE A 181 -1.91 18.60 -8.01
CA ILE A 181 -0.91 18.80 -9.06
C ILE A 181 -1.53 19.13 -10.41
N ARG A 182 -2.87 19.26 -10.47
CA ARG A 182 -3.59 19.66 -11.69
C ARG A 182 -3.03 20.93 -12.33
N PRO A 183 -2.67 22.00 -11.58
CA PRO A 183 -2.06 23.18 -12.19
C PRO A 183 -0.73 22.89 -12.90
N ALA A 184 0.12 22.03 -12.37
CA ALA A 184 1.37 21.62 -13.00
C ALA A 184 1.09 20.81 -14.28
N LEU A 185 0.16 19.85 -14.21
CA LEU A 185 -0.24 19.03 -15.36
C LEU A 185 -0.86 19.89 -16.48
N ALA A 186 -1.66 20.90 -16.15
CA ALA A 186 -2.25 21.81 -17.11
C ALA A 186 -1.18 22.66 -17.84
N ARG A 187 -0.18 23.20 -17.10
CA ARG A 187 0.94 23.94 -17.72
C ARG A 187 1.78 23.04 -18.64
N LEU A 188 1.99 21.78 -18.23
CA LEU A 188 2.69 20.79 -19.08
C LEU A 188 1.89 20.45 -20.34
N ALA A 189 0.57 20.28 -20.23
CA ALA A 189 -0.29 20.01 -21.37
C ALA A 189 -0.29 21.14 -22.43
N GLN A 190 -0.13 22.40 -22.00
CA GLN A 190 0.03 23.54 -22.92
C GLN A 190 1.35 23.48 -23.67
N ARG A 191 2.46 23.05 -23.06
CA ARG A 191 3.76 22.92 -23.71
C ARG A 191 3.92 21.63 -24.50
N HIS A 192 3.24 20.58 -24.10
CA HIS A 192 3.25 19.25 -24.71
C HIS A 192 1.83 18.82 -25.09
N PRO A 193 1.23 19.35 -26.17
CA PRO A 193 -0.19 19.12 -26.51
C PRO A 193 -0.54 17.65 -26.76
N THR A 194 0.43 16.80 -27.09
CA THR A 194 0.25 15.37 -27.30
C THR A 194 0.32 14.56 -25.97
N MET A 195 0.77 15.19 -24.87
CA MET A 195 0.89 14.54 -23.57
C MET A 195 -0.47 14.01 -23.08
N LYS A 196 -0.44 12.84 -22.45
CA LYS A 196 -1.61 12.23 -21.83
C LYS A 196 -1.40 12.07 -20.34
N VAL A 197 -2.49 12.24 -19.58
CA VAL A 197 -2.56 11.81 -18.17
C VAL A 197 -3.45 10.58 -18.10
N ARG A 198 -2.84 9.42 -17.94
CA ARG A 198 -3.56 8.15 -17.77
C ARG A 198 -4.00 7.98 -16.34
N VAL A 199 -5.31 7.94 -16.12
CA VAL A 199 -5.93 7.71 -14.82
C VAL A 199 -6.51 6.30 -14.78
N ILE A 200 -5.89 5.42 -13.97
CA ILE A 200 -6.31 4.03 -13.78
C ILE A 200 -7.14 3.96 -12.49
N CYS A 201 -8.46 4.02 -12.64
CA CYS A 201 -9.41 4.15 -11.54
C CYS A 201 -10.81 3.66 -11.98
N SER A 202 -11.77 3.60 -11.05
CA SER A 202 -13.19 3.38 -11.38
C SER A 202 -13.98 4.69 -11.56
N VAL A 203 -13.38 5.85 -11.22
CA VAL A 203 -13.93 7.19 -11.40
C VAL A 203 -12.81 8.07 -11.96
N PHE A 204 -13.16 9.05 -12.76
CA PHE A 204 -12.19 9.87 -13.50
C PHE A 204 -12.41 11.36 -13.25
N PRO A 205 -11.34 12.18 -13.27
CA PRO A 205 -11.48 13.61 -13.20
C PRO A 205 -12.13 14.14 -14.50
N ASP A 206 -12.88 15.22 -14.36
CA ASP A 206 -13.47 15.94 -15.51
C ASP A 206 -12.66 17.22 -15.80
N TRP A 207 -11.48 17.01 -16.38
CA TRP A 207 -10.57 18.07 -16.78
C TRP A 207 -10.66 18.29 -18.29
N SER A 208 -10.98 19.51 -18.72
CA SER A 208 -11.08 19.87 -20.15
C SER A 208 -9.75 20.32 -20.72
N GLU A 209 -8.84 20.84 -19.90
CA GLU A 209 -7.54 21.40 -20.30
C GLU A 209 -6.40 20.35 -20.35
N ILE A 210 -6.67 19.12 -19.97
CA ILE A 210 -5.70 18.03 -19.92
C ILE A 210 -6.26 16.83 -20.68
N ASN A 211 -5.47 16.24 -21.56
CA ASN A 211 -5.85 15.00 -22.25
C ASN A 211 -5.83 13.82 -21.28
N VAL A 212 -6.98 13.48 -20.68
CA VAL A 212 -7.14 12.40 -19.73
C VAL A 212 -7.48 11.09 -20.43
N GLU A 213 -6.56 10.14 -20.39
CA GLU A 213 -6.80 8.75 -20.79
C GLU A 213 -7.42 7.97 -19.63
N ARG A 214 -8.66 7.57 -19.79
CA ARG A 214 -9.47 6.89 -18.74
C ARG A 214 -9.34 5.38 -18.86
N VAL A 215 -8.74 4.73 -17.85
CA VAL A 215 -8.57 3.28 -17.81
C VAL A 215 -9.29 2.72 -16.58
N THR A 216 -10.31 1.89 -16.81
CA THR A 216 -11.02 1.27 -15.67
C THR A 216 -10.12 0.25 -14.99
N TRP A 217 -9.93 0.44 -13.69
CA TRP A 217 -9.10 -0.46 -12.89
C TRP A 217 -9.77 -1.82 -12.70
N SER A 218 -8.99 -2.89 -12.82
CA SER A 218 -9.35 -4.23 -12.33
C SER A 218 -8.12 -4.93 -11.78
N ALA A 219 -8.33 -5.87 -10.86
CA ALA A 219 -7.23 -6.64 -10.28
C ALA A 219 -6.49 -7.52 -11.31
N GLN A 220 -7.18 -7.92 -12.37
CA GLN A 220 -6.65 -8.77 -13.44
C GLN A 220 -5.78 -7.98 -14.43
N THR A 221 -6.12 -6.72 -14.66
CA THR A 221 -5.45 -5.86 -15.66
C THR A 221 -4.53 -4.82 -15.04
N GLU A 222 -4.39 -4.81 -13.72
CA GLU A 222 -3.65 -3.79 -12.96
C GLU A 222 -2.23 -3.59 -13.48
N ALA A 223 -1.47 -4.66 -13.67
CA ALA A 223 -0.11 -4.58 -14.21
C ALA A 223 -0.11 -4.14 -15.69
N ALA A 224 -0.96 -4.75 -16.52
CA ALA A 224 -1.07 -4.42 -17.94
C ALA A 224 -1.54 -2.98 -18.18
N SER A 225 -2.30 -2.38 -17.27
CA SER A 225 -2.77 -0.99 -17.37
C SER A 225 -1.64 0.03 -17.33
N LEU A 226 -0.47 -0.34 -16.83
CA LEU A 226 0.73 0.50 -16.80
C LEU A 226 1.57 0.36 -18.08
N ALA A 227 1.30 -0.62 -18.95
CA ALA A 227 1.96 -0.73 -20.23
C ALA A 227 1.69 0.51 -21.10
N GLY A 228 2.71 0.98 -21.82
CA GLY A 228 2.62 2.21 -22.59
C GLY A 228 2.63 3.50 -21.74
N SER A 229 2.97 3.42 -20.46
CA SER A 229 3.23 4.59 -19.61
C SER A 229 4.70 5.00 -19.66
N HIS A 230 4.97 6.29 -19.42
CA HIS A 230 6.33 6.84 -19.41
C HIS A 230 6.78 7.24 -18.00
N ILE A 231 5.86 7.72 -17.16
CA ILE A 231 6.14 8.28 -15.84
C ILE A 231 5.02 7.89 -14.89
N GLY A 232 5.36 7.43 -13.68
CA GLY A 232 4.40 7.20 -12.59
C GLY A 232 4.38 8.36 -11.60
N ILE A 233 3.19 8.74 -11.10
CA ILE A 233 3.04 9.83 -10.14
C ILE A 233 2.32 9.42 -8.87
N MET A 234 2.83 9.94 -7.72
CA MET A 234 2.20 9.72 -6.42
C MET A 234 2.16 11.00 -5.58
N PRO A 235 1.25 11.93 -5.90
CA PRO A 235 1.03 13.11 -5.08
C PRO A 235 0.33 12.73 -3.76
N LEU A 236 0.78 13.33 -2.65
CA LEU A 236 0.22 13.20 -1.31
C LEU A 236 0.35 14.52 -0.56
N THR A 237 -0.61 14.84 0.30
CA THR A 237 -0.46 15.85 1.36
C THR A 237 0.46 15.33 2.45
N ASP A 238 1.19 16.22 3.13
CA ASP A 238 1.98 15.83 4.30
C ASP A 238 1.11 15.90 5.55
N ASP A 239 0.30 14.87 5.74
CA ASP A 239 -0.57 14.69 6.90
C ASP A 239 -0.41 13.30 7.52
N GLU A 240 -0.98 13.10 8.69
CA GLU A 240 -0.82 11.87 9.45
C GLU A 240 -1.41 10.64 8.72
N TRP A 241 -2.48 10.82 7.94
CA TRP A 241 -3.05 9.75 7.12
C TRP A 241 -2.08 9.34 6.01
N ALA A 242 -1.56 10.32 5.27
CA ALA A 242 -0.68 10.07 4.14
C ALA A 242 0.69 9.51 4.57
N ARG A 243 1.23 9.96 5.72
CA ARG A 243 2.48 9.41 6.30
C ARG A 243 2.39 7.92 6.62
N GLY A 244 1.19 7.40 6.95
CA GLY A 244 0.99 5.97 7.20
C GLY A 244 0.87 5.09 5.96
N LYS A 245 0.89 5.64 4.74
CA LYS A 245 0.81 4.86 3.50
C LYS A 245 2.12 4.13 3.22
N CYS A 246 2.02 2.94 2.60
CA CYS A 246 3.15 2.05 2.29
C CYS A 246 3.65 2.15 0.84
N ALA A 247 3.47 3.29 0.17
CA ALA A 247 4.02 3.62 -1.16
C ALA A 247 3.68 2.62 -2.30
N PHE A 248 2.67 1.78 -2.17
CA PHE A 248 2.41 0.65 -3.08
C PHE A 248 2.35 1.05 -4.56
N LYS A 249 1.76 2.22 -4.90
CA LYS A 249 1.74 2.73 -6.27
C LYS A 249 3.14 2.91 -6.87
N LEU A 250 4.07 3.44 -6.06
CA LEU A 250 5.46 3.62 -6.49
C LEU A 250 6.12 2.27 -6.77
N LEU A 251 5.82 1.25 -5.96
CA LEU A 251 6.31 -0.10 -6.21
C LEU A 251 5.77 -0.66 -7.53
N GLN A 252 4.49 -0.40 -7.85
CA GLN A 252 3.88 -0.79 -9.13
C GLN A 252 4.56 -0.12 -10.33
N TYR A 253 4.78 1.21 -10.25
CA TYR A 253 5.46 1.95 -11.32
C TYR A 253 6.89 1.44 -11.51
N MET A 254 7.65 1.29 -10.45
CA MET A 254 9.03 0.80 -10.51
C MET A 254 9.12 -0.65 -10.98
N ALA A 255 8.17 -1.52 -10.60
CA ALA A 255 8.06 -2.87 -11.13
C ALA A 255 7.82 -2.87 -12.64
N ALA A 256 7.08 -1.89 -13.16
CA ALA A 256 6.85 -1.66 -14.59
C ALA A 256 7.95 -0.82 -15.27
N TRP A 257 9.13 -0.67 -14.64
CA TRP A 257 10.27 0.10 -15.16
C TRP A 257 9.98 1.58 -15.40
N LEU A 258 9.02 2.16 -14.69
CA LEU A 258 8.69 3.57 -14.81
C LEU A 258 9.44 4.42 -13.79
N PRO A 259 10.05 5.55 -14.19
CA PRO A 259 10.53 6.56 -13.28
C PRO A 259 9.36 7.17 -12.51
N CYS A 260 9.59 7.63 -11.29
CA CYS A 260 8.54 8.16 -10.44
C CYS A 260 8.74 9.63 -10.10
N VAL A 261 7.63 10.40 -10.00
CA VAL A 261 7.61 11.66 -9.28
C VAL A 261 6.64 11.53 -8.12
N ALA A 262 7.09 11.85 -6.90
CA ALA A 262 6.30 11.63 -5.70
C ALA A 262 6.45 12.77 -4.69
N SER A 263 5.39 13.02 -3.91
CA SER A 263 5.53 13.83 -2.69
C SER A 263 6.41 13.08 -1.68
N PRO A 264 7.43 13.73 -1.06
CA PRO A 264 8.31 13.09 -0.09
C PRO A 264 7.63 12.94 1.28
N VAL A 265 6.65 12.06 1.37
CA VAL A 265 5.79 11.84 2.53
C VAL A 265 5.80 10.36 2.91
N GLY A 266 6.04 10.07 4.19
CA GLY A 266 6.04 8.70 4.71
C GLY A 266 6.96 7.77 3.93
N ALA A 267 6.48 6.58 3.59
CA ALA A 267 7.25 5.57 2.87
C ALA A 267 7.66 5.99 1.43
N ASN A 268 7.08 7.05 0.86
CA ASN A 268 7.52 7.56 -0.44
C ASN A 268 8.98 8.04 -0.42
N VAL A 269 9.47 8.54 0.74
CA VAL A 269 10.86 9.01 0.91
C VAL A 269 11.87 7.86 0.72
N GLU A 270 11.50 6.66 1.15
CA GLU A 270 12.35 5.48 1.02
C GLU A 270 12.20 4.78 -0.34
N ALA A 271 10.99 4.80 -0.90
CA ALA A 271 10.71 4.21 -2.19
C ALA A 271 11.35 4.99 -3.33
N VAL A 272 11.25 6.33 -3.31
CA VAL A 272 11.90 7.21 -4.29
C VAL A 272 13.19 7.75 -3.70
N ILE A 273 14.31 7.40 -4.31
CA ILE A 273 15.63 7.98 -4.05
C ILE A 273 15.81 9.13 -5.04
N ASP A 274 15.72 10.38 -4.54
CA ASP A 274 15.72 11.59 -5.37
C ASP A 274 16.93 11.66 -6.30
N GLY A 275 16.70 11.91 -7.59
CA GLY A 275 17.73 11.95 -8.64
C GLY A 275 18.31 10.60 -9.06
N VAL A 276 17.84 9.46 -8.49
CA VAL A 276 18.34 8.11 -8.77
C VAL A 276 17.29 7.25 -9.50
N ASN A 277 16.10 7.09 -8.93
CA ASN A 277 15.00 6.31 -9.50
C ASN A 277 13.72 7.12 -9.70
N GLY A 278 13.77 8.43 -9.40
CA GLY A 278 12.66 9.36 -9.51
C GLY A 278 13.02 10.72 -8.95
N PHE A 279 12.00 11.54 -8.77
CA PHE A 279 12.13 12.86 -8.16
C PHE A 279 11.13 13.08 -7.03
N HIS A 280 11.54 13.83 -6.03
CA HIS A 280 10.65 14.39 -5.02
C HIS A 280 10.08 15.74 -5.48
N ALA A 281 8.78 15.95 -5.28
CA ALA A 281 8.09 17.20 -5.58
C ALA A 281 7.23 17.64 -4.39
N ARG A 282 7.45 18.85 -3.89
CA ARG A 282 6.73 19.45 -2.75
C ARG A 282 5.74 20.52 -3.20
N THR A 283 6.11 21.30 -4.21
CA THR A 283 5.33 22.42 -4.74
C THR A 283 4.82 22.11 -6.15
N VAL A 284 3.84 22.87 -6.61
CA VAL A 284 3.35 22.79 -8.00
C VAL A 284 4.50 22.99 -9.01
N ASP A 285 5.43 23.90 -8.71
CA ASP A 285 6.58 24.19 -9.57
C ASP A 285 7.60 23.03 -9.57
N ASP A 286 7.79 22.33 -8.42
CA ASP A 286 8.61 21.11 -8.39
C ASP A 286 8.00 20.01 -9.26
N TRP A 287 6.66 19.82 -9.18
CA TRP A 287 5.95 18.85 -10.01
C TRP A 287 6.12 19.16 -11.49
N GLU A 288 5.89 20.40 -11.90
CA GLU A 288 6.07 20.86 -13.26
C GLU A 288 7.51 20.62 -13.74
N LYS A 289 8.50 21.13 -13.01
CA LYS A 289 9.92 21.00 -13.36
C LYS A 289 10.37 19.54 -13.47
N ASN A 290 10.02 18.71 -12.52
CA ASN A 290 10.50 17.33 -12.48
C ASN A 290 9.81 16.45 -13.52
N LEU A 291 8.53 16.67 -13.77
CA LEU A 291 7.81 15.99 -14.86
C LEU A 291 8.35 16.44 -16.24
N GLU A 292 8.61 17.74 -16.44
CA GLU A 292 9.22 18.26 -17.68
C GLU A 292 10.53 17.55 -18.00
N ARG A 293 11.43 17.42 -17.01
CA ARG A 293 12.73 16.73 -17.16
C ARG A 293 12.57 15.29 -17.63
N LEU A 294 11.54 14.59 -17.14
CA LEU A 294 11.25 13.22 -17.55
C LEU A 294 10.53 13.14 -18.88
N ILE A 295 9.70 14.13 -19.24
CA ILE A 295 9.02 14.21 -20.54
C ILE A 295 10.05 14.33 -21.67
N VAL A 296 11.01 15.24 -21.52
CA VAL A 296 11.95 15.60 -22.59
C VAL A 296 13.18 14.69 -22.69
N SER A 297 13.43 13.78 -21.73
CA SER A 297 14.62 12.90 -21.75
C SER A 297 14.26 11.41 -21.64
N PRO A 298 14.19 10.69 -22.78
CA PRO A 298 14.05 9.23 -22.80
C PRO A 298 15.15 8.51 -22.02
N GLU A 299 16.41 9.02 -22.11
CA GLU A 299 17.56 8.41 -21.45
C GLU A 299 17.43 8.51 -19.92
N LEU A 300 16.90 9.64 -19.42
CA LEU A 300 16.66 9.82 -18.00
C LEU A 300 15.56 8.87 -17.51
N ARG A 301 14.49 8.72 -18.31
CA ARG A 301 13.43 7.76 -18.02
C ARG A 301 13.95 6.33 -17.96
N ALA A 302 14.71 5.90 -18.95
CA ALA A 302 15.31 4.55 -19.00
C ALA A 302 16.22 4.29 -17.79
N ARG A 303 17.11 5.22 -17.47
CA ARG A 303 18.01 5.11 -16.32
C ARG A 303 17.26 5.02 -14.99
N PHE A 304 16.29 5.92 -14.76
CA PHE A 304 15.52 5.93 -13.51
C PHE A 304 14.61 4.72 -13.41
N GLY A 305 14.01 4.27 -14.51
CA GLY A 305 13.19 3.06 -14.56
C GLY A 305 14.00 1.81 -14.19
N ALA A 306 15.19 1.64 -14.78
CA ALA A 306 16.09 0.53 -14.44
C ALA A 306 16.52 0.56 -12.97
N ASN A 307 16.88 1.73 -12.44
CA ASN A 307 17.24 1.90 -11.04
C ASN A 307 16.06 1.62 -10.11
N GLY A 308 14.85 2.06 -10.48
CA GLY A 308 13.62 1.81 -9.74
C GLY A 308 13.30 0.33 -9.66
N HIS A 309 13.35 -0.37 -10.79
CA HIS A 309 13.12 -1.81 -10.86
C HIS A 309 14.12 -2.58 -9.98
N ALA A 310 15.42 -2.29 -10.11
CA ALA A 310 16.45 -2.90 -9.28
C ALA A 310 16.27 -2.59 -7.78
N HIS A 311 15.80 -1.40 -7.42
CA HIS A 311 15.50 -1.03 -6.04
C HIS A 311 14.34 -1.85 -5.47
N VAL A 312 13.25 -2.01 -6.23
CA VAL A 312 12.09 -2.80 -5.82
C VAL A 312 12.44 -4.27 -5.68
N GLU A 313 13.18 -4.85 -6.63
CA GLU A 313 13.66 -6.24 -6.55
C GLU A 313 14.51 -6.49 -5.30
N ARG A 314 15.37 -5.56 -4.92
CA ARG A 314 16.23 -5.72 -3.76
C ARG A 314 15.51 -5.55 -2.44
N ARG A 315 14.55 -4.58 -2.33
CA ARG A 315 13.99 -4.15 -1.05
C ARG A 315 12.54 -4.55 -0.82
N TYR A 316 11.76 -4.73 -1.90
CA TYR A 316 10.31 -4.92 -1.84
C TYR A 316 9.84 -6.17 -2.58
N ALA A 317 10.75 -7.11 -2.89
CA ALA A 317 10.40 -8.35 -3.58
C ALA A 317 9.42 -9.19 -2.76
N MET A 318 8.36 -9.68 -3.40
CA MET A 318 7.32 -10.50 -2.77
C MET A 318 7.91 -11.74 -2.08
N ARG A 319 8.90 -12.39 -2.69
CA ARG A 319 9.58 -13.58 -2.11
C ARG A 319 10.21 -13.30 -0.74
N ALA A 320 10.86 -12.14 -0.57
CA ALA A 320 11.48 -11.77 0.71
C ALA A 320 10.41 -11.48 1.78
N TYR A 321 9.34 -10.79 1.42
CA TYR A 321 8.19 -10.56 2.28
C TYR A 321 7.57 -11.87 2.76
N GLN A 322 7.30 -12.79 1.84
CA GLN A 322 6.71 -14.10 2.12
C GLN A 322 7.60 -14.92 3.07
N ALA A 323 8.91 -14.97 2.81
CA ALA A 323 9.87 -15.67 3.66
C ALA A 323 9.91 -15.08 5.08
N ASN A 324 9.99 -13.75 5.22
CA ASN A 324 10.04 -13.07 6.52
C ASN A 324 8.73 -13.24 7.30
N TYR A 325 7.59 -13.18 6.62
CA TYR A 325 6.29 -13.36 7.26
C TYR A 325 6.08 -14.82 7.70
N THR A 326 6.45 -15.79 6.86
CA THR A 326 6.44 -17.23 7.21
C THR A 326 7.31 -17.50 8.43
N ALA A 327 8.52 -16.94 8.47
CA ALA A 327 9.42 -17.08 9.63
C ALA A 327 8.82 -16.48 10.91
N LEU A 328 8.15 -15.31 10.81
CA LEU A 328 7.43 -14.71 11.93
C LEU A 328 6.34 -15.64 12.47
N LEU A 329 5.49 -16.18 11.61
CA LEU A 329 4.40 -17.07 12.02
C LEU A 329 4.96 -18.37 12.62
N THR A 330 6.01 -18.95 12.02
CA THR A 330 6.66 -20.16 12.53
C THR A 330 7.26 -19.95 13.92
N ARG A 331 7.94 -18.83 14.15
CA ARG A 331 8.45 -18.44 15.47
C ARG A 331 7.33 -18.35 16.52
N LEU A 332 6.22 -17.71 16.17
CA LEU A 332 5.09 -17.55 17.09
C LEU A 332 4.38 -18.87 17.40
N ALA A 333 4.18 -19.73 16.41
CA ALA A 333 3.56 -21.04 16.62
C ALA A 333 4.41 -21.92 17.56
N ALA A 334 5.74 -21.90 17.41
CA ALA A 334 6.64 -22.65 18.29
C ALA A 334 6.63 -22.18 19.75
N GLN A 335 6.29 -20.93 20.04
CA GLN A 335 6.17 -20.37 21.38
C GLN A 335 4.84 -20.72 22.07
N GLY A 336 3.87 -21.28 21.33
CA GLY A 336 2.53 -21.62 21.84
C GLY A 336 2.35 -23.09 22.19
N GLN A 337 3.33 -23.91 21.87
CA GLN A 337 3.43 -25.33 22.26
C GLN A 337 4.20 -25.45 23.57
#